data_1a551494bf05550307db2cadfd0e68ab
#
_entry.id   1a551494bf05550307db2cadfd0e68ab
#
_cell.length_a   1.000
_cell.length_b   1.000
_cell.length_c   1.000
_cell.angle_alpha   90.00
_cell.angle_beta   90.00
_cell.angle_gamma   90.00
#
_symmetry.space_group_name_H-M   'P 1'
#
loop_
_entity.id
_entity.type
_entity.pdbx_description
1 polymer ?
#
loop_
_entity_poly.entity_id
_entity_poly.type
_entity_poly.pdbx_seq_one_letter_code
_entity_poly.pdbx_strand_id
1 'polypeptide(L)'
;MTTLIIAEKPSQAKAYTEAFLKVEKKDGYFSIAPCSLMPNGANITWGYGHLVELKAPQDYKAEWEKWDMSQLPILPERYGYKVSADKRKQFNVVKKLMKEADCITIATDIDREGEAIARLIIQEAGCSSKKMKRLWINSLEVDEIKKGFQNLKEGAEFESMFAEA
;
A
#
# COMPACT_ATOMS: atom_id res chain seq x y z
N MET A 1 16.81 7.24 9.43
CA MET A 1 15.34 7.09 9.32
C MET A 1 15.04 6.47 7.97
N THR A 2 14.64 5.20 7.96
CA THR A 2 14.37 4.45 6.73
C THR A 2 12.95 4.72 6.24
N THR A 3 12.79 4.91 4.93
CA THR A 3 11.50 5.20 4.31
C THR A 3 11.09 4.05 3.37
N LEU A 4 9.86 3.60 3.48
CA LEU A 4 9.22 2.72 2.51
C LEU A 4 8.21 3.50 1.68
N ILE A 5 8.31 3.41 0.36
CA ILE A 5 7.36 3.98 -0.60
C ILE A 5 6.51 2.85 -1.14
N ILE A 6 5.18 2.99 -1.06
CA ILE A 6 4.22 1.99 -1.55
C ILE A 6 3.52 2.51 -2.77
N ALA A 7 3.75 1.86 -3.92
CA ALA A 7 3.02 2.07 -5.15
C ALA A 7 1.84 1.08 -5.27
N GLU A 8 0.87 1.38 -6.11
CA GLU A 8 -0.28 0.51 -6.33
C GLU A 8 0.04 -0.70 -7.19
N LYS A 9 0.94 -0.54 -8.16
CA LYS A 9 1.33 -1.56 -9.14
C LYS A 9 2.80 -1.45 -9.56
N PRO A 10 3.39 -2.52 -10.11
CA PRO A 10 4.80 -2.55 -10.49
C PRO A 10 5.21 -1.46 -11.48
N SER A 11 4.36 -1.14 -12.46
CA SER A 11 4.63 -0.10 -13.45
C SER A 11 4.76 1.28 -12.84
N GLN A 12 3.94 1.58 -11.85
CA GLN A 12 3.99 2.84 -11.10
C GLN A 12 5.26 2.91 -10.24
N ALA A 13 5.60 1.83 -9.54
CA ALA A 13 6.84 1.74 -8.78
C ALA A 13 8.07 1.96 -9.66
N LYS A 14 8.08 1.38 -10.86
CA LYS A 14 9.14 1.59 -11.84
C LYS A 14 9.24 3.05 -12.28
N ALA A 15 8.12 3.71 -12.55
CA ALA A 15 8.10 5.13 -12.91
C ALA A 15 8.71 6.01 -11.81
N TYR A 16 8.43 5.71 -10.54
CA TYR A 16 9.04 6.45 -9.43
C TYR A 16 10.55 6.30 -9.35
N THR A 17 11.10 5.17 -9.78
CA THR A 17 12.57 4.98 -9.78
C THR A 17 13.29 5.93 -10.72
N GLU A 18 12.65 6.46 -11.74
CA GLU A 18 13.24 7.40 -12.69
C GLU A 18 13.60 8.76 -12.07
N ALA A 19 13.02 9.08 -10.92
CA ALA A 19 13.39 10.27 -10.13
C ALA A 19 14.71 10.13 -9.39
N PHE A 20 15.30 8.93 -9.34
CA PHE A 20 16.47 8.59 -8.55
C PHE A 20 17.63 8.08 -9.43
N LEU A 21 18.86 8.45 -9.07
CA LEU A 21 20.05 8.13 -9.88
C LEU A 21 20.60 6.71 -9.63
N LYS A 22 20.50 6.23 -8.40
CA LYS A 22 21.05 4.93 -7.99
C LYS A 22 19.92 4.07 -7.43
N VAL A 23 19.44 3.16 -8.25
CA VAL A 23 18.34 2.24 -7.94
C VAL A 23 18.78 0.81 -8.21
N GLU A 24 18.60 -0.07 -7.25
CA GLU A 24 18.85 -1.50 -7.37
C GLU A 24 17.52 -2.27 -7.34
N LYS A 25 17.30 -3.11 -8.33
CA LYS A 25 16.11 -3.99 -8.36
C LYS A 25 16.34 -5.20 -7.46
N LYS A 26 15.39 -5.44 -6.57
CA LYS A 26 15.32 -6.61 -5.68
C LYS A 26 14.07 -7.45 -5.99
N ASP A 27 13.92 -8.58 -5.34
CA ASP A 27 12.71 -9.40 -5.46
C ASP A 27 11.56 -8.75 -4.71
N GLY A 28 10.60 -8.19 -5.45
CA GLY A 28 9.41 -7.52 -4.93
C GLY A 28 9.56 -6.04 -4.55
N TYR A 29 10.73 -5.42 -4.77
CA TYR A 29 10.95 -4.01 -4.49
C TYR A 29 12.17 -3.43 -5.21
N PHE A 30 12.31 -2.09 -5.15
CA PHE A 30 13.52 -1.38 -5.56
C PHE A 30 14.17 -0.74 -4.33
N SER A 31 15.50 -0.81 -4.26
CA SER A 31 16.29 -0.12 -3.24
C SER A 31 16.90 1.14 -3.83
N ILE A 32 16.74 2.27 -3.15
CA ILE A 32 17.24 3.58 -3.55
C ILE A 32 18.38 3.96 -2.61
N ALA A 33 19.54 4.26 -3.19
CA ALA A 33 20.67 4.78 -2.43
C ALA A 33 20.39 6.18 -1.86
N PRO A 34 21.03 6.58 -0.77
CA PRO A 34 20.94 7.93 -0.24
C PRO A 34 21.18 9.01 -1.30
N CYS A 35 20.29 10.00 -1.34
CA CYS A 35 20.36 11.13 -2.27
C CYS A 35 19.67 12.37 -1.68
N SER A 36 19.68 13.47 -2.41
CA SER A 36 19.07 14.73 -1.93
C SER A 36 17.59 14.62 -1.60
N LEU A 37 16.82 13.82 -2.35
CA LEU A 37 15.40 13.58 -2.10
C LEU A 37 15.17 12.61 -0.93
N MET A 38 16.05 11.65 -0.75
CA MET A 38 16.00 10.60 0.27
C MET A 38 17.36 10.48 0.97
N PRO A 39 17.68 11.34 1.94
CA PRO A 39 19.00 11.39 2.56
C PRO A 39 19.49 10.09 3.19
N ASN A 40 18.56 9.26 3.65
CA ASN A 40 18.85 7.94 4.24
C ASN A 40 18.55 6.77 3.28
N GLY A 41 18.32 7.06 2.01
CA GLY A 41 17.80 6.08 1.07
C GLY A 41 16.34 5.72 1.31
N ALA A 42 15.79 4.87 0.47
CA ALA A 42 14.43 4.39 0.58
C ALA A 42 14.27 3.04 -0.15
N ASN A 43 13.18 2.34 0.15
CA ASN A 43 12.73 1.21 -0.66
C ASN A 43 11.41 1.56 -1.32
N ILE A 44 11.21 1.14 -2.57
CA ILE A 44 9.94 1.25 -3.28
C ILE A 44 9.39 -0.15 -3.48
N THR A 45 8.22 -0.42 -2.93
CA THR A 45 7.49 -1.67 -3.17
C THR A 45 6.12 -1.36 -3.78
N TRP A 46 5.38 -2.40 -4.11
CA TRP A 46 4.09 -2.28 -4.78
C TRP A 46 3.11 -3.37 -4.38
N GLY A 47 1.82 -3.09 -4.59
CA GLY A 47 0.79 -4.09 -4.69
C GLY A 47 0.57 -4.56 -6.13
N TYR A 48 -0.43 -5.40 -6.31
CA TYR A 48 -1.01 -5.74 -7.62
C TYR A 48 -2.48 -5.29 -7.63
N GLY A 49 -2.70 -3.98 -7.40
CA GLY A 49 -3.98 -3.47 -6.97
C GLY A 49 -4.25 -3.92 -5.52
N HIS A 50 -5.43 -4.44 -5.23
CA HIS A 50 -5.74 -4.97 -3.90
C HIS A 50 -4.91 -6.22 -3.55
N LEU A 51 -4.04 -6.13 -2.55
CA LEU A 51 -3.39 -7.29 -1.91
C LEU A 51 -4.27 -7.90 -0.82
N VAL A 52 -5.18 -7.09 -0.29
CA VAL A 52 -6.10 -7.41 0.78
C VAL A 52 -7.52 -7.33 0.25
N GLU A 53 -8.34 -8.30 0.61
CA GLU A 53 -9.75 -8.40 0.22
C GLU A 53 -10.65 -8.65 1.43
N LEU A 54 -11.92 -8.35 1.31
CA LEU A 54 -12.89 -8.74 2.32
C LEU A 54 -12.95 -10.26 2.45
N LYS A 55 -13.08 -10.73 3.67
CA LYS A 55 -13.37 -12.14 3.93
C LYS A 55 -14.69 -12.54 3.26
N ALA A 56 -14.68 -13.68 2.60
CA ALA A 56 -15.88 -14.25 2.02
C ALA A 56 -16.78 -14.83 3.13
N PRO A 57 -18.09 -15.04 2.89
CA PRO A 57 -19.01 -15.58 3.89
C PRO A 57 -18.50 -16.85 4.58
N GLN A 58 -17.94 -17.78 3.83
CA GLN A 58 -17.38 -19.03 4.35
C GLN A 58 -16.15 -18.84 5.25
N ASP A 59 -15.43 -17.73 5.14
CA ASP A 59 -14.31 -17.41 6.02
C ASP A 59 -14.74 -17.06 7.45
N TYR A 60 -16.05 -16.74 7.64
CA TYR A 60 -16.66 -16.47 8.94
C TYR A 60 -17.31 -17.73 9.50
N LYS A 61 -18.10 -18.44 8.67
CA LYS A 61 -18.78 -19.68 9.05
C LYS A 61 -18.81 -20.63 7.87
N ALA A 62 -18.35 -21.87 8.07
CA ALA A 62 -18.32 -22.90 7.03
C ALA A 62 -19.71 -23.17 6.40
N GLU A 63 -20.78 -23.05 7.17
CA GLU A 63 -22.15 -23.22 6.69
C GLU A 63 -22.56 -22.20 5.61
N TRP A 64 -21.87 -21.05 5.51
CA TRP A 64 -22.11 -20.01 4.51
C TRP A 64 -21.38 -20.26 3.18
N GLU A 65 -20.69 -21.39 3.04
CA GLU A 65 -20.05 -21.77 1.77
C GLU A 65 -21.09 -22.09 0.68
N LYS A 66 -22.20 -22.69 1.09
CA LYS A 66 -23.28 -23.05 0.17
C LYS A 66 -24.35 -21.96 0.17
N TRP A 67 -24.80 -21.60 -1.03
CA TRP A 67 -25.89 -20.67 -1.21
C TRP A 67 -27.20 -21.28 -0.72
N ASP A 68 -27.78 -20.67 0.31
CA ASP A 68 -29.08 -21.07 0.86
C ASP A 68 -29.89 -19.83 1.26
N MET A 69 -31.09 -19.72 0.75
CA MET A 69 -32.04 -18.62 1.04
C MET A 69 -32.35 -18.50 2.53
N SER A 70 -32.35 -19.60 3.27
CA SER A 70 -32.64 -19.61 4.71
C SER A 70 -31.58 -18.93 5.56
N GLN A 71 -30.38 -18.78 5.02
CA GLN A 71 -29.22 -18.16 5.69
C GLN A 71 -29.09 -16.65 5.42
N LEU A 72 -29.97 -16.08 4.63
CA LEU A 72 -30.01 -14.65 4.32
C LEU A 72 -30.80 -13.86 5.38
N PRO A 73 -30.39 -12.64 5.72
CA PRO A 73 -29.17 -11.97 5.27
C PRO A 73 -27.89 -12.50 5.96
N ILE A 74 -26.78 -12.64 5.21
CA ILE A 74 -25.48 -13.01 5.75
C ILE A 74 -24.84 -11.75 6.34
N LEU A 75 -24.92 -11.62 7.67
CA LEU A 75 -24.42 -10.47 8.40
C LEU A 75 -23.38 -10.95 9.43
N PRO A 76 -22.07 -10.84 9.13
CA PRO A 76 -21.07 -11.11 10.14
C PRO A 76 -21.10 -10.03 11.22
N GLU A 77 -20.79 -10.38 12.46
CA GLU A 77 -20.71 -9.43 13.58
C GLU A 77 -19.69 -8.32 13.33
N ARG A 78 -18.60 -8.67 12.65
CA ARG A 78 -17.57 -7.72 12.18
C ARG A 78 -17.07 -8.13 10.80
N TYR A 79 -16.98 -7.14 9.91
CA TYR A 79 -16.31 -7.35 8.64
C TYR A 79 -14.81 -7.45 8.85
N GLY A 80 -14.18 -8.46 8.25
CA GLY A 80 -12.75 -8.69 8.32
C GLY A 80 -12.13 -8.72 6.93
N TYR A 81 -10.83 -8.56 6.89
CA TYR A 81 -10.03 -8.61 5.67
C TYR A 81 -9.10 -9.80 5.71
N LYS A 82 -8.67 -10.26 4.55
CA LYS A 82 -7.66 -11.29 4.39
C LYS A 82 -6.74 -10.94 3.22
N VAL A 83 -5.52 -11.48 3.26
CA VAL A 83 -4.58 -11.37 2.13
C VAL A 83 -5.01 -12.34 1.05
N SER A 84 -5.11 -11.86 -0.21
CA SER A 84 -5.40 -12.70 -1.37
C SER A 84 -4.35 -13.79 -1.52
N ALA A 85 -4.77 -15.05 -1.66
CA ALA A 85 -3.88 -16.21 -1.61
C ALA A 85 -2.78 -16.17 -2.69
N ASP A 86 -3.13 -15.76 -3.90
CA ASP A 86 -2.23 -15.61 -5.05
C ASP A 86 -1.22 -14.47 -4.92
N LYS A 87 -1.49 -13.50 -4.03
CA LYS A 87 -0.66 -12.31 -3.80
C LYS A 87 0.13 -12.35 -2.50
N ARG A 88 0.06 -13.46 -1.77
CA ARG A 88 0.67 -13.60 -0.44
C ARG A 88 2.18 -13.40 -0.45
N LYS A 89 2.88 -13.86 -1.50
CA LYS A 89 4.33 -13.68 -1.62
C LYS A 89 4.69 -12.19 -1.62
N GLN A 90 4.02 -11.39 -2.44
CA GLN A 90 4.25 -9.95 -2.51
C GLN A 90 3.84 -9.24 -1.22
N PHE A 91 2.72 -9.62 -0.63
CA PHE A 91 2.30 -9.09 0.67
C PHE A 91 3.36 -9.32 1.76
N ASN A 92 4.00 -10.48 1.80
CA ASN A 92 5.05 -10.78 2.77
C ASN A 92 6.28 -9.89 2.58
N VAL A 93 6.67 -9.59 1.33
CA VAL A 93 7.75 -8.64 1.02
C VAL A 93 7.38 -7.24 1.53
N VAL A 94 6.18 -6.76 1.20
CA VAL A 94 5.67 -5.45 1.64
C VAL A 94 5.64 -5.36 3.16
N LYS A 95 5.09 -6.37 3.83
CA LYS A 95 5.00 -6.43 5.30
C LYS A 95 6.37 -6.39 5.97
N LYS A 96 7.34 -7.13 5.45
CA LYS A 96 8.72 -7.12 5.98
C LYS A 96 9.32 -5.72 5.87
N LEU A 97 9.27 -5.11 4.69
CA LEU A 97 9.80 -3.77 4.45
C LEU A 97 9.09 -2.71 5.31
N MET A 98 7.77 -2.82 5.50
CA MET A 98 7.02 -1.92 6.37
C MET A 98 7.48 -1.99 7.83
N LYS A 99 7.72 -3.20 8.32
CA LYS A 99 8.20 -3.40 9.71
C LYS A 99 9.59 -2.80 9.93
N GLU A 100 10.45 -2.88 8.93
CA GLU A 100 11.81 -2.33 8.97
C GLU A 100 11.85 -0.81 8.78
N ALA A 101 10.84 -0.22 8.16
CA ALA A 101 10.77 1.23 7.90
C ALA A 101 10.33 2.04 9.12
N ASP A 102 10.86 3.24 9.26
CA ASP A 102 10.44 4.23 10.26
C ASP A 102 9.26 5.09 9.75
N CYS A 103 9.20 5.30 8.44
CA CYS A 103 8.16 6.09 7.80
C CYS A 103 7.67 5.38 6.53
N ILE A 104 6.36 5.43 6.31
CA ILE A 104 5.69 4.89 5.12
C ILE A 104 5.21 6.05 4.26
N THR A 105 5.64 6.11 3.00
CA THR A 105 5.12 7.05 2.02
C THR A 105 4.11 6.34 1.13
N ILE A 106 2.85 6.74 1.22
CA ILE A 106 1.77 6.22 0.38
C ILE A 106 1.88 6.91 -0.99
N ALA A 107 2.11 6.13 -2.03
CA ALA A 107 2.31 6.58 -3.39
C ALA A 107 1.42 5.84 -4.40
N THR A 108 0.25 5.40 -3.95
CA THR A 108 -0.85 4.88 -4.76
C THR A 108 -1.59 6.02 -5.47
N ASP A 109 -2.53 5.71 -6.36
CA ASP A 109 -3.35 6.71 -7.05
C ASP A 109 -4.03 7.67 -6.07
N ILE A 110 -4.24 8.93 -6.50
CA ILE A 110 -4.78 10.01 -5.66
C ILE A 110 -6.31 10.02 -5.63
N ASP A 111 -6.89 8.87 -5.41
CA ASP A 111 -8.33 8.66 -5.27
C ASP A 111 -8.65 7.83 -4.01
N ARG A 112 -9.93 7.66 -3.72
CA ARG A 112 -10.40 6.90 -2.55
C ARG A 112 -9.93 5.45 -2.60
N GLU A 113 -9.97 4.83 -3.78
CA GLU A 113 -9.55 3.44 -3.97
C GLU A 113 -8.05 3.28 -3.69
N GLY A 114 -7.21 4.15 -4.26
CA GLY A 114 -5.77 4.14 -4.02
C GLY A 114 -5.40 4.34 -2.55
N GLU A 115 -6.11 5.22 -1.85
CA GLU A 115 -5.94 5.41 -0.41
C GLU A 115 -6.35 4.17 0.38
N ALA A 116 -7.50 3.57 0.04
CA ALA A 116 -8.00 2.35 0.68
C ALA A 116 -7.04 1.17 0.48
N ILE A 117 -6.54 0.96 -0.74
CA ILE A 117 -5.57 -0.09 -1.05
C ILE A 117 -4.35 0.02 -0.13
N ALA A 118 -3.74 1.19 -0.05
CA ALA A 118 -2.55 1.40 0.77
C ALA A 118 -2.83 1.21 2.26
N ARG A 119 -3.91 1.79 2.78
CA ARG A 119 -4.27 1.73 4.20
C ARG A 119 -4.62 0.32 4.65
N LEU A 120 -5.33 -0.45 3.84
CA LEU A 120 -5.64 -1.85 4.15
C LEU A 120 -4.37 -2.72 4.20
N ILE A 121 -3.42 -2.50 3.30
CA ILE A 121 -2.13 -3.19 3.34
C ILE A 121 -1.37 -2.84 4.63
N ILE A 122 -1.32 -1.57 5.01
CA ILE A 122 -0.67 -1.09 6.22
C ILE A 122 -1.32 -1.69 7.47
N GLN A 123 -2.65 -1.74 7.51
CA GLN A 123 -3.43 -2.32 8.60
C GLN A 123 -3.16 -3.81 8.75
N GLU A 124 -3.24 -4.58 7.66
CA GLU A 124 -2.99 -6.03 7.67
C GLU A 124 -1.51 -6.36 7.99
N ALA A 125 -0.59 -5.47 7.65
CA ALA A 125 0.81 -5.60 8.06
C ALA A 125 1.05 -5.29 9.55
N GLY A 126 0.05 -4.73 10.25
CA GLY A 126 0.17 -4.30 11.65
C GLY A 126 1.05 -3.06 11.84
N CYS A 127 1.06 -2.17 10.86
CA CYS A 127 1.94 -0.98 10.82
C CYS A 127 1.19 0.36 10.88
N SER A 128 -0.08 0.35 11.29
CA SER A 128 -0.94 1.56 11.33
C SER A 128 -0.43 2.67 12.26
N SER A 129 0.40 2.33 13.24
CA SER A 129 0.98 3.31 14.17
C SER A 129 2.23 4.03 13.63
N LYS A 130 2.74 3.62 12.47
CA LYS A 130 3.92 4.23 11.88
C LYS A 130 3.59 5.60 11.27
N LYS A 131 4.59 6.48 11.24
CA LYS A 131 4.47 7.77 10.56
C LYS A 131 4.18 7.55 9.07
N MET A 132 3.17 8.25 8.56
CA MET A 132 2.76 8.17 7.16
C MET A 132 2.91 9.51 6.48
N LYS A 133 3.39 9.48 5.24
CA LYS A 133 3.42 10.58 4.30
C LYS A 133 2.64 10.22 3.06
N ARG A 134 2.18 11.20 2.32
CA ARG A 134 1.43 11.01 1.07
C ARG A 134 2.11 11.71 -0.09
N LEU A 135 2.42 10.95 -1.14
CA LEU A 135 2.82 11.48 -2.42
C LEU A 135 1.56 11.90 -3.20
N TRP A 136 1.46 13.18 -3.53
CA TRP A 136 0.31 13.73 -4.24
C TRP A 136 0.75 14.29 -5.57
N ILE A 137 0.56 13.52 -6.64
CA ILE A 137 0.94 13.87 -8.01
C ILE A 137 -0.13 13.42 -9.00
N ASN A 138 -0.28 14.16 -10.09
CA ASN A 138 -1.24 13.88 -11.16
C ASN A 138 -0.61 13.25 -12.39
N SER A 139 0.71 13.16 -12.45
CA SER A 139 1.48 12.68 -13.58
C SER A 139 2.66 11.85 -13.13
N LEU A 140 3.05 10.86 -13.94
CA LEU A 140 4.24 10.04 -13.74
C LEU A 140 5.47 10.55 -14.52
N GLU A 141 5.43 11.81 -14.96
CA GLU A 141 6.62 12.46 -15.52
C GLU A 141 7.67 12.71 -14.44
N VAL A 142 8.94 12.54 -14.82
CA VAL A 142 10.08 12.59 -13.87
C VAL A 142 10.10 13.86 -13.04
N ASP A 143 9.87 15.02 -13.66
CA ASP A 143 9.88 16.31 -12.96
C ASP A 143 8.73 16.43 -11.95
N GLU A 144 7.55 15.94 -12.29
CA GLU A 144 6.39 15.92 -11.38
C GLU A 144 6.61 14.94 -10.22
N ILE A 145 7.21 13.78 -10.48
CA ILE A 145 7.60 12.83 -9.44
C ILE A 145 8.60 13.48 -8.47
N LYS A 146 9.64 14.13 -8.97
CA LYS A 146 10.63 14.83 -8.14
C LYS A 146 10.00 15.92 -7.28
N LYS A 147 9.15 16.76 -7.87
CA LYS A 147 8.40 17.79 -7.12
C LYS A 147 7.51 17.18 -6.04
N GLY A 148 6.82 16.09 -6.35
CA GLY A 148 5.98 15.37 -5.40
C GLY A 148 6.78 14.86 -4.20
N PHE A 149 7.93 14.25 -4.41
CA PHE A 149 8.80 13.79 -3.32
C PHE A 149 9.42 14.93 -2.50
N GLN A 150 9.61 16.11 -3.10
CA GLN A 150 10.04 17.31 -2.37
C GLN A 150 8.92 17.91 -1.49
N ASN A 151 7.65 17.66 -1.84
CA ASN A 151 6.46 18.24 -1.22
C ASN A 151 5.50 17.17 -0.67
N LEU A 152 6.01 16.16 0.01
CA LEU A 152 5.19 15.12 0.63
C LEU A 152 4.22 15.73 1.65
N LYS A 153 2.96 15.30 1.59
CA LYS A 153 1.90 15.70 2.51
C LYS A 153 1.86 14.78 3.73
N GLU A 154 1.24 15.23 4.81
CA GLU A 154 1.03 14.38 5.98
C GLU A 154 -0.08 13.35 5.69
N GLY A 155 0.16 12.09 6.06
CA GLY A 155 -0.80 11.01 5.80
C GLY A 155 -2.12 11.18 6.53
N ALA A 156 -2.13 11.86 7.67
CA ALA A 156 -3.33 12.14 8.45
C ALA A 156 -4.37 13.00 7.71
N GLU A 157 -3.94 13.85 6.78
CA GLU A 157 -4.85 14.69 5.98
C GLU A 157 -5.81 13.87 5.08
N PHE A 158 -5.49 12.59 4.85
CA PHE A 158 -6.22 11.71 3.92
C PHE A 158 -7.00 10.59 4.63
N GLU A 159 -7.11 10.62 5.95
CA GLU A 159 -7.86 9.61 6.71
C GLU A 159 -9.34 9.58 6.36
N SER A 160 -9.95 10.74 6.07
CA SER A 160 -11.33 10.83 5.64
C SER A 160 -11.58 10.09 4.32
N MET A 161 -10.65 10.15 3.38
CA MET A 161 -10.76 9.45 2.10
C MET A 161 -10.82 7.94 2.29
N PHE A 162 -10.08 7.40 3.26
CA PHE A 162 -10.15 5.99 3.62
C PHE A 162 -11.46 5.62 4.30
N ALA A 163 -11.98 6.47 5.17
CA ALA A 163 -13.24 6.23 5.87
C ALA A 163 -14.47 6.25 4.93
N GLU A 164 -14.34 6.91 3.77
CA GLU A 164 -15.38 7.02 2.75
C GLU A 164 -15.27 5.94 1.64
N ALA A 165 -14.21 5.14 1.63
CA ALA A 165 -13.97 4.10 0.65
C ALA A 165 -14.55 2.76 1.09
#